data_77208c3db78aa70a4513ca142244cb67
#
_entry.id   77208c3db78aa70a4513ca142244cb67
#
_cell.length_a   1.000
_cell.length_b   1.000
_cell.length_c   1.000
_cell.angle_alpha   90.00
_cell.angle_beta   90.00
_cell.angle_gamma   90.00
#
_symmetry.space_group_name_H-M   'P 1'
#
loop_
_entity.id
_entity.type
_entity.pdbx_description
1 polymer ?
#
loop_
_entity_poly.entity_id
_entity_poly.type
_entity_poly.pdbx_seq_one_letter_code
_entity_poly.pdbx_strand_id
1 'polypeptide(L)'
;MIDLTNYEVKRLFKDEGFENGFDVLRVMNGQGAYEYPVGKFQYPTSKQDPSWLLIQWYSRKCLVGDRKDTGNPYEITDIEDTKLVRYNPEEKSLLMTLNAKNCFKGKSKMEDMPYWPHLLIEQRNICDYKNMKDPEEKKFYSTAGDKVYVEYDMRVLDFKPTTNPEDLNAIQFVAYVYLQLVDAGHIYFGFNPFDNRGPIKFLWKKETGGSNWIYGLPTEITFGSVENSFVPTPHNVLVSEEWKHIEVDLTPHIDNIIEMANKDMIFGRQVTKSDFYFSGTNMGFETHGNIDCSIEIKNYNIVSCFKKQ
;
A
#
# COMPACT_ATOMS: atom_id res chain seq x y z
N MET A 1 -2.22 -14.69 15.51
CA MET A 1 -2.20 -13.49 16.40
C MET A 1 -1.01 -13.64 17.34
N ILE A 2 -0.10 -12.66 17.32
CA ILE A 2 1.12 -12.68 18.15
C ILE A 2 0.74 -12.39 19.61
N ASP A 3 1.29 -13.17 20.55
CA ASP A 3 1.15 -12.86 21.99
C ASP A 3 2.03 -11.67 22.35
N LEU A 4 1.40 -10.54 22.68
CA LEU A 4 2.05 -9.26 23.00
C LEU A 4 2.04 -8.93 24.50
N THR A 5 1.63 -9.84 25.36
CA THR A 5 1.47 -9.60 26.81
C THR A 5 2.75 -9.06 27.47
N ASN A 6 3.93 -9.53 27.00
CA ASN A 6 5.23 -9.17 27.53
C ASN A 6 5.95 -8.07 26.71
N TYR A 7 5.21 -7.33 25.87
CA TYR A 7 5.78 -6.30 25.04
C TYR A 7 5.18 -4.92 25.34
N GLU A 8 6.00 -3.89 25.20
CA GLU A 8 5.55 -2.53 24.93
C GLU A 8 5.22 -2.46 23.45
N VAL A 9 4.04 -1.97 23.10
CA VAL A 9 3.52 -2.00 21.72
C VAL A 9 3.18 -0.59 21.27
N LYS A 10 3.60 -0.24 20.06
CA LYS A 10 3.21 1.01 19.42
C LYS A 10 2.74 0.76 17.99
N ARG A 11 1.55 1.27 17.67
CA ARG A 11 1.05 1.43 16.30
C ARG A 11 1.63 2.71 15.71
N LEU A 12 2.21 2.64 14.52
CA LEU A 12 3.02 3.74 13.98
C LEU A 12 2.22 4.69 13.10
N PHE A 13 1.11 4.21 12.48
CA PHE A 13 0.31 5.07 11.62
C PHE A 13 -0.62 5.96 12.44
N LYS A 14 -0.83 7.15 11.93
CA LYS A 14 -1.86 8.06 12.39
C LYS A 14 -3.17 7.71 11.68
N ASP A 15 -4.31 7.79 12.40
CA ASP A 15 -5.62 7.57 11.79
C ASP A 15 -5.72 6.19 11.09
N GLU A 16 -5.47 5.12 11.83
CA GLU A 16 -5.51 3.73 11.35
C GLU A 16 -6.88 3.30 10.79
N GLY A 17 -7.93 4.00 11.18
CA GLY A 17 -9.31 3.80 10.72
C GLY A 17 -9.72 4.69 9.54
N PHE A 18 -8.82 5.50 8.96
CA PHE A 18 -9.10 6.42 7.84
C PHE A 18 -10.18 7.48 8.16
N GLU A 19 -10.42 7.79 9.44
CA GLU A 19 -11.58 8.58 9.91
C GLU A 19 -11.54 10.05 9.48
N ASN A 20 -10.37 10.55 9.08
CA ASN A 20 -10.19 11.97 8.71
C ASN A 20 -10.07 12.22 7.20
N GLY A 21 -10.18 11.16 6.39
CA GLY A 21 -10.11 11.26 4.93
C GLY A 21 -8.70 11.38 4.39
N PHE A 22 -8.56 12.03 3.23
CA PHE A 22 -7.35 12.02 2.42
C PHE A 22 -7.02 13.39 1.84
N ASP A 23 -5.74 13.73 1.82
CA ASP A 23 -5.22 14.71 0.88
C ASP A 23 -5.04 14.03 -0.50
N VAL A 24 -5.72 14.54 -1.52
CA VAL A 24 -5.74 13.92 -2.85
C VAL A 24 -4.62 14.48 -3.70
N LEU A 25 -3.73 13.61 -4.16
CA LEU A 25 -2.62 14.00 -5.02
C LEU A 25 -3.05 14.16 -6.47
N ARG A 26 -2.28 14.94 -7.22
CA ARG A 26 -2.44 15.16 -8.65
C ARG A 26 -2.31 13.85 -9.43
N VAL A 27 -3.04 13.75 -10.53
CA VAL A 27 -2.77 12.78 -11.61
C VAL A 27 -1.42 13.13 -12.23
N MET A 28 -0.46 12.23 -12.22
CA MET A 28 0.83 12.41 -12.87
C MET A 28 0.79 11.85 -14.29
N ASN A 29 1.04 12.72 -15.26
CA ASN A 29 1.25 12.35 -16.64
C ASN A 29 2.74 12.59 -16.99
N GLY A 30 3.62 11.65 -16.59
CA GLY A 30 5.03 11.72 -16.94
C GLY A 30 5.98 12.13 -15.81
N GLN A 31 7.28 12.17 -16.13
CA GLN A 31 8.36 12.34 -15.17
C GLN A 31 8.36 13.72 -14.48
N GLY A 32 8.60 13.73 -13.18
CA GLY A 32 9.07 14.90 -12.44
C GLY A 32 8.01 15.86 -11.90
N ALA A 33 6.72 15.50 -11.89
CA ALA A 33 5.72 16.32 -11.21
C ALA A 33 5.86 16.18 -9.69
N TYR A 34 6.14 17.28 -8.99
CA TYR A 34 6.08 17.32 -7.54
C TYR A 34 4.67 16.98 -7.08
N GLU A 35 4.60 16.11 -6.10
CA GLU A 35 3.36 15.56 -5.57
C GLU A 35 2.77 16.52 -4.54
N TYR A 36 2.00 17.49 -5.00
CA TYR A 36 1.23 18.35 -4.12
C TYR A 36 -0.23 17.90 -4.10
N PRO A 37 -0.89 17.95 -2.92
CA PRO A 37 -2.32 17.80 -2.86
C PRO A 37 -3.02 18.83 -3.76
N VAL A 38 -3.98 18.37 -4.56
CA VAL A 38 -4.83 19.21 -5.41
C VAL A 38 -6.19 19.46 -4.76
N GLY A 39 -6.45 18.83 -3.63
CA GLY A 39 -7.64 18.99 -2.80
C GLY A 39 -7.72 17.93 -1.72
N LYS A 40 -8.84 17.94 -1.01
CA LYS A 40 -9.11 17.02 0.09
C LYS A 40 -10.37 16.21 -0.17
N PHE A 41 -10.36 14.97 0.30
CA PHE A 41 -11.55 14.15 0.47
C PHE A 41 -11.74 13.93 1.96
N GLN A 42 -12.49 14.83 2.60
CA GLN A 42 -12.85 14.76 4.01
C GLN A 42 -14.33 14.43 4.17
N TYR A 43 -14.64 13.72 5.24
CA TYR A 43 -16.00 13.29 5.58
C TYR A 43 -16.66 14.29 6.53
N PRO A 44 -18.00 14.29 6.62
CA PRO A 44 -18.69 15.13 7.62
C PRO A 44 -18.30 14.81 9.08
N THR A 45 -17.83 13.60 9.33
CA THR A 45 -17.37 13.12 10.65
C THR A 45 -15.90 13.36 10.94
N SER A 46 -15.12 13.85 9.97
CA SER A 46 -13.69 14.14 10.16
C SER A 46 -13.47 15.19 11.25
N LYS A 47 -12.54 14.92 12.15
CA LYS A 47 -12.25 15.79 13.32
C LYS A 47 -10.96 16.59 13.16
N GLN A 48 -10.13 16.23 12.22
CA GLN A 48 -8.82 16.86 11.97
C GLN A 48 -8.44 16.74 10.48
N ASP A 49 -7.36 17.38 10.09
CA ASP A 49 -6.83 17.27 8.75
C ASP A 49 -6.39 15.83 8.43
N PRO A 50 -6.49 15.42 7.16
CA PRO A 50 -6.02 14.11 6.74
C PRO A 50 -4.56 13.86 7.08
N SER A 51 -4.26 12.65 7.52
CA SER A 51 -2.90 12.13 7.63
C SER A 51 -2.54 11.17 6.50
N TRP A 52 -3.51 10.82 5.69
CA TRP A 52 -3.36 9.95 4.53
C TRP A 52 -3.39 10.74 3.23
N LEU A 53 -2.60 10.26 2.26
CA LEU A 53 -2.60 10.72 0.87
C LEU A 53 -3.38 9.72 0.03
N LEU A 54 -4.16 10.21 -0.93
CA LEU A 54 -4.80 9.42 -1.95
C LEU A 54 -4.08 9.64 -3.28
N ILE A 55 -3.45 8.60 -3.78
CA ILE A 55 -2.58 8.62 -4.96
C ILE A 55 -3.32 8.04 -6.14
N GLN A 56 -3.19 8.70 -7.29
CA GLN A 56 -3.90 8.34 -8.53
C GLN A 56 -3.02 8.52 -9.77
N TRP A 57 -1.77 8.06 -9.68
CA TRP A 57 -0.81 8.22 -10.77
C TRP A 57 -1.28 7.53 -12.05
N TYR A 58 -0.90 8.13 -13.17
CA TYR A 58 -1.22 7.64 -14.52
C TYR A 58 -2.72 7.44 -14.79
N SER A 59 -3.58 7.94 -13.93
CA SER A 59 -5.01 7.99 -14.17
C SER A 59 -5.38 9.14 -15.09
N ARG A 60 -6.42 8.95 -15.92
CA ARG A 60 -6.86 9.97 -16.87
C ARG A 60 -7.68 11.08 -16.23
N LYS A 61 -8.38 10.77 -15.16
CA LYS A 61 -9.28 11.66 -14.43
C LYS A 61 -8.83 11.86 -13.00
N CYS A 62 -8.98 13.07 -12.51
CA CYS A 62 -8.64 13.43 -11.15
C CYS A 62 -9.86 13.32 -10.24
N LEU A 63 -9.76 12.61 -9.13
CA LEU A 63 -10.86 12.46 -8.17
C LEU A 63 -11.39 13.78 -7.61
N VAL A 64 -10.58 14.81 -7.53
CA VAL A 64 -11.01 16.13 -7.06
C VAL A 64 -11.51 17.00 -8.21
N GLY A 65 -10.70 17.14 -9.28
CA GLY A 65 -11.00 18.03 -10.41
C GLY A 65 -12.11 17.52 -11.33
N ASP A 66 -12.22 16.21 -11.50
CA ASP A 66 -13.22 15.54 -12.33
C ASP A 66 -14.22 14.75 -11.48
N ARG A 67 -14.50 15.19 -10.25
CA ARG A 67 -15.38 14.49 -9.31
C ARG A 67 -16.80 14.38 -9.86
N LYS A 68 -17.38 13.18 -9.72
CA LYS A 68 -18.81 12.92 -9.93
C LYS A 68 -19.53 13.07 -8.59
N ASP A 69 -20.66 13.76 -8.59
CA ASP A 69 -21.53 13.80 -7.42
C ASP A 69 -22.31 12.49 -7.31
N THR A 70 -22.08 11.76 -6.22
CA THR A 70 -22.77 10.50 -5.92
C THR A 70 -23.88 10.68 -4.87
N GLY A 71 -24.01 11.87 -4.29
CA GLY A 71 -24.88 12.12 -3.14
C GLY A 71 -24.40 11.49 -1.83
N ASN A 72 -23.34 10.70 -1.84
CA ASN A 72 -22.73 10.09 -0.64
C ASN A 72 -21.50 10.88 -0.19
N PRO A 73 -21.52 11.54 0.97
CA PRO A 73 -20.41 12.36 1.43
C PRO A 73 -19.17 11.54 1.85
N TYR A 74 -19.30 10.23 2.00
CA TYR A 74 -18.22 9.29 2.31
C TYR A 74 -17.64 8.62 1.05
N GLU A 75 -18.00 9.08 -0.14
CA GLU A 75 -17.60 8.50 -1.41
C GLU A 75 -17.02 9.53 -2.36
N ILE A 76 -15.97 9.15 -3.06
CA ILE A 76 -15.40 9.95 -4.16
C ILE A 76 -15.12 9.05 -5.36
N THR A 77 -15.61 9.47 -6.51
CA THR A 77 -15.34 8.85 -7.82
C THR A 77 -15.22 9.94 -8.88
N ASP A 78 -14.61 9.62 -10.02
CA ASP A 78 -14.53 10.55 -11.15
C ASP A 78 -15.66 10.36 -12.15
N ILE A 79 -15.83 11.35 -13.03
CA ILE A 79 -16.94 11.40 -14.01
C ILE A 79 -16.93 10.27 -15.06
N GLU A 80 -15.84 9.52 -15.21
CA GLU A 80 -15.72 8.36 -16.09
C GLU A 80 -15.78 7.05 -15.29
N ASP A 81 -16.02 7.09 -13.99
CA ASP A 81 -16.05 5.95 -13.08
C ASP A 81 -14.79 5.06 -13.22
N THR A 82 -13.61 5.68 -13.38
CA THR A 82 -12.36 4.93 -13.52
C THR A 82 -11.89 4.36 -12.20
N LYS A 83 -12.25 5.01 -11.10
CA LYS A 83 -11.90 4.61 -9.74
C LYS A 83 -12.87 5.18 -8.72
N LEU A 84 -12.98 4.50 -7.59
CA LEU A 84 -13.84 4.91 -6.49
C LEU A 84 -13.12 4.64 -5.16
N VAL A 85 -13.29 5.56 -4.22
CA VAL A 85 -12.91 5.36 -2.82
C VAL A 85 -14.12 5.68 -1.95
N ARG A 86 -14.46 4.76 -1.04
CA ARG A 86 -15.57 4.94 -0.10
C ARG A 86 -15.16 4.52 1.31
N TYR A 87 -15.38 5.41 2.24
CA TYR A 87 -15.24 5.14 3.65
C TYR A 87 -16.56 4.65 4.26
N ASN A 88 -16.49 3.60 5.06
CA ASN A 88 -17.60 3.12 5.86
C ASN A 88 -17.38 3.52 7.34
N PRO A 89 -18.14 4.50 7.88
CA PRO A 89 -17.93 4.98 9.24
C PRO A 89 -18.33 3.96 10.32
N GLU A 90 -19.19 3.00 10.02
CA GLU A 90 -19.63 1.98 10.98
C GLU A 90 -18.57 0.90 11.17
N GLU A 91 -17.97 0.42 10.08
CA GLU A 91 -16.91 -0.60 10.11
C GLU A 91 -15.50 0.00 10.19
N LYS A 92 -15.35 1.31 10.04
CA LYS A 92 -14.09 2.03 9.91
C LYS A 92 -13.22 1.41 8.81
N SER A 93 -13.86 1.11 7.67
CA SER A 93 -13.22 0.45 6.53
C SER A 93 -13.17 1.36 5.32
N LEU A 94 -12.23 1.08 4.44
CA LEU A 94 -11.98 1.80 3.20
C LEU A 94 -12.15 0.86 2.02
N LEU A 95 -13.18 1.10 1.21
CA LEU A 95 -13.34 0.46 -0.08
C LEU A 95 -12.54 1.23 -1.13
N MET A 96 -11.73 0.52 -1.88
CA MET A 96 -11.02 0.99 -3.05
C MET A 96 -11.46 0.19 -4.27
N THR A 97 -11.90 0.86 -5.33
CA THR A 97 -12.28 0.23 -6.60
C THR A 97 -11.47 0.84 -7.72
N LEU A 98 -10.90 0.01 -8.57
CA LEU A 98 -10.24 0.41 -9.79
C LEU A 98 -10.93 -0.27 -10.98
N ASN A 99 -11.57 0.54 -11.84
CA ASN A 99 -12.24 0.12 -13.05
C ASN A 99 -11.30 0.36 -14.25
N ALA A 100 -10.36 -0.54 -14.43
CA ALA A 100 -9.31 -0.37 -15.43
C ALA A 100 -9.86 -0.36 -16.86
N LYS A 101 -10.96 -1.05 -17.10
CA LYS A 101 -11.70 -0.98 -18.36
C LYS A 101 -12.04 0.46 -18.76
N ASN A 102 -12.49 1.26 -17.80
CA ASN A 102 -12.78 2.68 -18.02
C ASN A 102 -11.48 3.50 -18.13
N CYS A 103 -10.43 3.15 -17.37
CA CYS A 103 -9.13 3.81 -17.49
C CYS A 103 -8.57 3.75 -18.91
N PHE A 104 -8.71 2.61 -19.58
CA PHE A 104 -8.18 2.38 -20.91
C PHE A 104 -9.22 2.54 -22.03
N LYS A 105 -10.47 2.94 -21.72
CA LYS A 105 -11.58 3.07 -22.67
C LYS A 105 -11.80 1.79 -23.51
N GLY A 106 -11.69 0.63 -22.87
CA GLY A 106 -11.85 -0.67 -23.50
C GLY A 106 -10.71 -1.07 -24.44
N LYS A 107 -9.60 -0.31 -24.48
CA LYS A 107 -8.41 -0.71 -25.23
C LYS A 107 -7.68 -1.83 -24.47
N SER A 108 -7.04 -2.74 -25.21
CA SER A 108 -6.42 -3.93 -24.63
C SER A 108 -4.96 -4.15 -25.04
N LYS A 109 -4.48 -3.42 -26.05
CA LYS A 109 -3.13 -3.59 -26.55
C LYS A 109 -2.12 -2.74 -25.78
N MET A 110 -0.90 -3.27 -25.62
CA MET A 110 0.21 -2.62 -24.89
C MET A 110 0.50 -1.20 -25.39
N GLU A 111 0.47 -0.99 -26.70
CA GLU A 111 0.71 0.30 -27.34
C GLU A 111 -0.32 1.38 -26.97
N ASP A 112 -1.54 0.94 -26.64
CA ASP A 112 -2.65 1.79 -26.21
C ASP A 112 -2.68 2.04 -24.69
N MET A 113 -1.88 1.27 -23.93
CA MET A 113 -1.84 1.26 -22.47
C MET A 113 -0.39 1.41 -21.97
N PRO A 114 0.29 2.53 -22.29
CA PRO A 114 1.71 2.68 -21.98
C PRO A 114 2.01 2.86 -20.48
N TYR A 115 0.97 3.04 -19.66
CA TYR A 115 1.09 3.36 -18.24
C TYR A 115 0.29 2.40 -17.37
N TRP A 116 0.67 2.33 -16.10
CA TRP A 116 -0.03 1.58 -15.06
C TRP A 116 -0.84 2.55 -14.19
N PRO A 117 -2.16 2.69 -14.39
CA PRO A 117 -2.99 3.45 -13.46
C PRO A 117 -2.89 2.91 -12.05
N HIS A 118 -2.72 3.85 -11.10
CA HIS A 118 -2.62 3.57 -9.69
C HIS A 118 -3.84 4.12 -8.95
N LEU A 119 -4.23 3.42 -7.91
CA LEU A 119 -5.09 3.93 -6.85
C LEU A 119 -4.50 3.45 -5.53
N LEU A 120 -3.72 4.29 -4.87
CA LEU A 120 -3.00 3.95 -3.65
C LEU A 120 -3.38 4.90 -2.52
N ILE A 121 -3.28 4.41 -1.30
CA ILE A 121 -3.21 5.23 -0.09
C ILE A 121 -1.79 5.24 0.43
N GLU A 122 -1.36 6.35 1.00
CA GLU A 122 0.00 6.52 1.49
C GLU A 122 0.03 7.35 2.76
N GLN A 123 0.89 6.98 3.69
CA GLN A 123 1.33 7.86 4.77
C GLN A 123 2.82 8.08 4.65
N ARG A 124 3.24 9.35 4.61
CA ARG A 124 4.65 9.77 4.54
C ARG A 124 5.05 10.45 5.83
N ASN A 125 6.32 10.31 6.17
CA ASN A 125 6.88 11.02 7.33
C ASN A 125 6.03 10.81 8.60
N ILE A 126 5.71 9.53 8.89
CA ILE A 126 4.91 9.16 10.06
C ILE A 126 5.54 9.63 11.37
N CYS A 127 6.84 9.91 11.34
CA CYS A 127 7.58 10.56 12.42
C CYS A 127 8.65 11.52 11.89
N ASP A 128 9.04 12.48 12.70
CA ASP A 128 10.25 13.29 12.48
C ASP A 128 11.46 12.62 13.15
N TYR A 129 11.88 11.48 12.63
CA TYR A 129 12.88 10.62 13.24
C TYR A 129 14.20 11.34 13.55
N LYS A 130 14.65 12.23 12.64
CA LYS A 130 15.92 12.95 12.80
C LYS A 130 15.89 13.92 14.00
N ASN A 131 14.78 14.60 14.19
CA ASN A 131 14.62 15.60 15.24
C ASN A 131 13.96 15.05 16.53
N MET A 132 13.54 13.79 16.53
CA MET A 132 12.95 13.13 17.69
C MET A 132 13.98 13.00 18.81
N LYS A 133 13.70 13.66 19.93
CA LYS A 133 14.63 13.75 21.08
C LYS A 133 14.38 12.69 22.13
N ASP A 134 13.14 12.19 22.24
CA ASP A 134 12.78 11.16 23.17
C ASP A 134 13.25 9.79 22.66
N PRO A 135 14.26 9.16 23.29
CA PRO A 135 14.78 7.87 22.86
C PRO A 135 13.76 6.74 23.07
N GLU A 136 12.87 6.85 24.05
CA GLU A 136 11.84 5.85 24.34
C GLU A 136 10.75 5.86 23.25
N GLU A 137 10.43 7.00 22.70
CA GLU A 137 9.54 7.11 21.57
C GLU A 137 10.25 6.70 20.26
N LYS A 138 11.46 7.20 20.06
CA LYS A 138 12.26 6.98 18.85
C LYS A 138 12.53 5.49 18.56
N LYS A 139 12.72 4.68 19.60
CA LYS A 139 12.98 3.24 19.46
C LYS A 139 11.91 2.54 18.63
N PHE A 140 10.64 2.91 18.77
CA PHE A 140 9.54 2.26 18.07
C PHE A 140 9.55 2.46 16.55
N TYR A 141 10.13 3.53 16.07
CA TYR A 141 10.26 3.76 14.63
C TYR A 141 11.53 3.15 14.03
N SER A 142 12.48 2.71 14.87
CA SER A 142 13.70 2.06 14.41
C SER A 142 13.45 0.62 13.96
N THR A 143 14.40 0.07 13.19
CA THR A 143 14.39 -1.34 12.81
C THR A 143 14.92 -2.26 13.89
N ALA A 144 15.23 -1.76 15.09
CA ALA A 144 15.82 -2.50 16.20
C ALA A 144 14.78 -3.13 17.13
N GLY A 145 13.49 -3.03 16.82
CA GLY A 145 12.41 -3.66 17.59
C GLY A 145 12.58 -5.17 17.72
N ASP A 146 12.18 -5.72 18.86
CA ASP A 146 12.18 -7.19 19.05
C ASP A 146 11.21 -7.89 18.10
N LYS A 147 10.09 -7.19 17.77
CA LYS A 147 9.14 -7.57 16.72
C LYS A 147 8.62 -6.33 16.01
N VAL A 148 8.55 -6.41 14.69
CA VAL A 148 7.86 -5.43 13.85
C VAL A 148 7.02 -6.19 12.85
N TYR A 149 5.72 -5.86 12.77
CA TYR A 149 4.85 -6.51 11.83
C TYR A 149 3.86 -5.52 11.19
N VAL A 150 3.34 -5.90 10.05
CA VAL A 150 2.21 -5.23 9.39
C VAL A 150 0.96 -6.00 9.70
N GLU A 151 -0.09 -5.31 10.14
CA GLU A 151 -1.41 -5.90 10.35
C GLU A 151 -2.49 -5.09 9.62
N TYR A 152 -3.48 -5.78 9.09
CA TYR A 152 -4.73 -5.22 8.57
C TYR A 152 -5.73 -6.33 8.30
N ASP A 153 -6.99 -5.94 8.15
CA ASP A 153 -8.03 -6.83 7.63
C ASP A 153 -8.33 -6.45 6.18
N MET A 154 -8.57 -7.44 5.34
CA MET A 154 -8.84 -7.26 3.91
C MET A 154 -9.92 -8.22 3.42
N ARG A 155 -10.73 -7.76 2.44
CA ARG A 155 -11.63 -8.61 1.66
C ARG A 155 -11.66 -8.15 0.21
N VAL A 156 -11.90 -9.07 -0.71
CA VAL A 156 -12.06 -8.81 -2.14
C VAL A 156 -13.55 -8.88 -2.47
N LEU A 157 -14.17 -7.76 -2.79
CA LEU A 157 -15.61 -7.65 -3.01
C LEU A 157 -16.02 -7.85 -4.47
N ASP A 158 -15.14 -7.51 -5.41
CA ASP A 158 -15.39 -7.71 -6.84
C ASP A 158 -14.08 -7.94 -7.58
N PHE A 159 -14.10 -8.82 -8.58
CA PHE A 159 -12.98 -9.07 -9.46
C PHE A 159 -13.50 -9.53 -10.84
N LYS A 160 -13.26 -8.71 -11.85
CA LYS A 160 -13.69 -8.94 -13.22
C LYS A 160 -12.51 -8.89 -14.19
N PRO A 161 -11.81 -10.02 -14.40
CA PRO A 161 -10.72 -10.09 -15.36
C PRO A 161 -11.26 -9.94 -16.80
N THR A 162 -10.36 -9.64 -17.72
CA THR A 162 -10.69 -9.73 -19.14
C THR A 162 -10.95 -11.18 -19.54
N THR A 163 -11.88 -11.38 -20.47
CA THR A 163 -12.19 -12.70 -21.00
C THR A 163 -11.36 -13.05 -22.25
N ASN A 164 -10.68 -12.05 -22.84
CA ASN A 164 -9.82 -12.28 -24.00
C ASN A 164 -8.39 -12.58 -23.53
N PRO A 165 -7.85 -13.79 -23.83
CA PRO A 165 -6.51 -14.19 -23.38
C PRO A 165 -5.37 -13.38 -24.03
N GLU A 166 -5.63 -12.67 -25.13
CA GLU A 166 -4.64 -11.81 -25.78
C GLU A 166 -4.56 -10.40 -25.16
N ASP A 167 -5.54 -10.04 -24.32
CA ASP A 167 -5.55 -8.76 -23.65
C ASP A 167 -4.54 -8.72 -22.51
N LEU A 168 -3.94 -7.56 -22.29
CA LEU A 168 -3.21 -7.31 -21.06
C LEU A 168 -4.15 -7.47 -19.88
N ASN A 169 -3.70 -8.23 -18.88
CA ASN A 169 -4.52 -8.63 -17.75
C ASN A 169 -3.65 -8.73 -16.50
N ALA A 170 -3.17 -7.58 -16.03
CA ALA A 170 -2.36 -7.50 -14.82
C ALA A 170 -2.93 -6.48 -13.87
N ILE A 171 -3.33 -6.92 -12.68
CA ILE A 171 -3.67 -6.07 -11.56
C ILE A 171 -3.07 -6.65 -10.30
N GLN A 172 -2.45 -5.80 -9.52
CA GLN A 172 -1.93 -6.13 -8.20
C GLN A 172 -2.45 -5.14 -7.16
N PHE A 173 -2.61 -5.62 -5.94
CA PHE A 173 -2.79 -4.80 -4.76
C PHE A 173 -1.52 -4.94 -3.93
N VAL A 174 -0.81 -3.85 -3.74
CA VAL A 174 0.48 -3.83 -3.04
C VAL A 174 0.31 -3.34 -1.60
N ALA A 175 1.18 -3.80 -0.70
CA ALA A 175 1.30 -3.32 0.68
C ALA A 175 2.78 -3.20 1.02
N TYR A 176 3.33 -2.00 0.92
CA TYR A 176 4.74 -1.73 1.19
C TYR A 176 4.91 -0.73 2.33
N VAL A 177 5.87 -0.99 3.19
CA VAL A 177 6.37 -0.04 4.18
C VAL A 177 7.67 0.59 3.68
N TYR A 178 7.94 1.81 4.09
CA TYR A 178 9.16 2.52 3.73
C TYR A 178 10.22 2.30 4.79
N LEU A 179 11.21 1.49 4.44
CA LEU A 179 12.41 1.32 5.24
C LEU A 179 13.39 2.42 4.84
N GLN A 180 13.33 3.54 5.55
CA GLN A 180 14.05 4.77 5.24
C GLN A 180 15.44 4.76 5.83
N LEU A 181 16.45 5.07 5.00
CA LEU A 181 17.80 5.38 5.49
C LEU A 181 17.83 6.81 6.05
N VAL A 182 18.49 7.00 7.18
CA VAL A 182 18.50 8.30 7.89
C VAL A 182 18.99 9.46 6.98
N ASP A 183 19.93 9.18 6.08
CA ASP A 183 20.58 10.22 5.26
C ASP A 183 20.31 10.12 3.75
N ALA A 184 19.52 9.14 3.30
CA ALA A 184 19.31 8.88 1.88
C ALA A 184 17.88 8.41 1.56
N GLY A 185 17.70 7.69 0.44
CA GLY A 185 16.45 7.12 0.00
C GLY A 185 15.92 6.01 0.89
N HIS A 186 14.92 5.28 0.43
CA HIS A 186 14.31 4.19 1.14
C HIS A 186 14.27 2.91 0.30
N ILE A 187 13.99 1.80 0.97
CA ILE A 187 13.64 0.53 0.37
C ILE A 187 12.14 0.33 0.57
N TYR A 188 11.41 -0.01 -0.48
CA TYR A 188 10.06 -0.53 -0.40
C TYR A 188 10.13 -1.96 0.13
N PHE A 189 9.62 -2.17 1.33
CA PHE A 189 9.63 -3.47 1.98
C PHE A 189 8.19 -3.94 2.18
N GLY A 190 7.80 -5.04 1.54
CA GLY A 190 6.43 -5.51 1.67
C GLY A 190 6.08 -6.69 0.79
N PHE A 191 4.82 -6.75 0.36
CA PHE A 191 4.25 -7.86 -0.37
C PHE A 191 3.02 -7.42 -1.18
N ASN A 192 2.57 -8.30 -2.07
CA ASN A 192 1.30 -8.12 -2.78
C ASN A 192 0.27 -9.08 -2.18
N PRO A 193 -0.68 -8.61 -1.37
CA PRO A 193 -1.74 -9.45 -0.85
C PRO A 193 -2.64 -10.03 -1.94
N PHE A 194 -2.76 -9.32 -3.06
CA PHE A 194 -3.48 -9.76 -4.24
C PHE A 194 -2.66 -9.49 -5.50
N ASP A 195 -2.55 -10.49 -6.37
CA ASP A 195 -1.99 -10.37 -7.71
C ASP A 195 -2.66 -11.40 -8.61
N ASN A 196 -3.34 -10.96 -9.67
CA ASN A 196 -4.07 -11.88 -10.54
C ASN A 196 -3.20 -12.71 -11.46
N ARG A 197 -1.90 -12.43 -11.54
CA ARG A 197 -0.92 -13.19 -12.34
C ARG A 197 -0.46 -14.46 -11.63
N GLY A 198 -0.80 -14.63 -10.36
CA GLY A 198 -0.44 -15.80 -9.57
C GLY A 198 0.44 -15.45 -8.35
N PRO A 199 0.94 -16.49 -7.65
CA PRO A 199 1.76 -16.31 -6.45
C PRO A 199 3.01 -15.51 -6.73
N ILE A 200 3.27 -14.52 -5.88
CA ILE A 200 4.47 -13.71 -5.95
C ILE A 200 5.65 -14.52 -5.41
N LYS A 201 6.76 -14.48 -6.13
CA LYS A 201 8.06 -14.97 -5.69
C LYS A 201 8.83 -13.87 -4.97
N PHE A 202 9.89 -14.25 -4.28
CA PHE A 202 10.82 -13.28 -3.70
C PHE A 202 11.30 -12.26 -4.74
N LEU A 203 11.29 -10.98 -4.35
CA LEU A 203 11.68 -9.89 -5.21
C LEU A 203 12.75 -9.02 -4.54
N TRP A 204 13.89 -8.88 -5.22
CA TRP A 204 14.90 -7.87 -4.93
C TRP A 204 15.31 -7.19 -6.23
N LYS A 205 14.85 -5.98 -6.43
CA LYS A 205 15.16 -5.22 -7.65
C LYS A 205 15.05 -3.72 -7.42
N LYS A 206 15.71 -2.95 -8.30
CA LYS A 206 15.44 -1.53 -8.42
C LYS A 206 14.06 -1.28 -9.04
N GLU A 207 13.33 -0.31 -8.52
CA GLU A 207 12.04 0.14 -9.04
C GLU A 207 12.17 0.56 -10.50
N THR A 208 11.21 0.17 -11.33
CA THR A 208 11.19 0.59 -12.73
C THR A 208 10.76 2.05 -12.83
N GLY A 209 11.67 2.90 -13.30
CA GLY A 209 11.42 4.35 -13.41
C GLY A 209 11.72 5.16 -12.15
N GLY A 210 12.08 4.50 -11.04
CA GLY A 210 12.43 5.12 -9.77
C GLY A 210 13.90 4.94 -9.38
N SER A 211 14.26 5.47 -8.20
CA SER A 211 15.60 5.33 -7.63
C SER A 211 15.64 4.32 -6.48
N ASN A 212 14.50 3.94 -5.94
CA ASN A 212 14.38 3.10 -4.77
C ASN A 212 14.49 1.61 -5.13
N TRP A 213 14.76 0.79 -4.14
CA TRP A 213 14.78 -0.66 -4.27
C TRP A 213 13.53 -1.27 -3.64
N ILE A 214 13.16 -2.44 -4.13
CA ILE A 214 12.01 -3.20 -3.66
C ILE A 214 12.49 -4.53 -3.08
N TYR A 215 12.12 -4.80 -1.84
CA TYR A 215 12.21 -6.10 -1.19
C TYR A 215 10.80 -6.65 -1.02
N GLY A 216 10.41 -7.56 -1.91
CA GLY A 216 9.07 -8.15 -1.94
C GLY A 216 9.06 -9.55 -1.36
N LEU A 217 8.18 -9.79 -0.39
CA LEU A 217 7.97 -11.09 0.22
C LEU A 217 7.16 -12.03 -0.67
N PRO A 218 7.52 -13.33 -0.74
CA PRO A 218 6.72 -14.33 -1.41
C PRO A 218 5.33 -14.49 -0.78
N THR A 219 4.35 -14.84 -1.61
CA THR A 219 2.97 -15.11 -1.17
C THR A 219 2.91 -16.16 -0.06
N GLU A 220 3.70 -17.22 -0.16
CA GLU A 220 3.73 -18.30 0.84
C GLU A 220 4.26 -17.83 2.20
N ILE A 221 5.24 -16.93 2.23
CA ILE A 221 5.73 -16.36 3.50
C ILE A 221 4.68 -15.44 4.12
N THR A 222 3.98 -14.65 3.28
CA THR A 222 2.98 -13.69 3.73
C THR A 222 1.74 -14.37 4.32
N PHE A 223 1.29 -15.48 3.71
CA PHE A 223 0.01 -16.12 4.03
C PHE A 223 0.14 -17.54 4.59
N GLY A 224 1.36 -18.05 4.74
CA GLY A 224 1.64 -19.43 5.12
C GLY A 224 1.39 -20.45 3.99
N SER A 225 0.46 -20.17 3.08
CA SER A 225 0.23 -20.93 1.84
C SER A 225 -0.48 -20.07 0.81
N VAL A 226 -0.45 -20.49 -0.47
CA VAL A 226 -1.15 -19.80 -1.56
C VAL A 226 -2.67 -19.88 -1.38
N GLU A 227 -3.18 -20.99 -0.86
CA GLU A 227 -4.61 -21.21 -0.63
C GLU A 227 -5.20 -20.24 0.41
N ASN A 228 -4.38 -19.77 1.34
CA ASN A 228 -4.79 -18.77 2.34
C ASN A 228 -4.73 -17.34 1.81
N SER A 229 -4.09 -17.13 0.67
CA SER A 229 -3.94 -15.80 0.06
C SER A 229 -5.20 -15.37 -0.70
N PHE A 230 -5.15 -14.15 -1.25
CA PHE A 230 -6.14 -13.66 -2.21
C PHE A 230 -5.72 -13.86 -3.67
N VAL A 231 -4.65 -14.62 -3.92
CA VAL A 231 -4.19 -14.90 -5.27
C VAL A 231 -5.16 -15.86 -5.97
N PRO A 232 -5.62 -15.55 -7.20
CA PRO A 232 -6.50 -16.44 -7.94
C PRO A 232 -5.85 -17.79 -8.21
N THR A 233 -6.50 -18.84 -7.77
CA THR A 233 -6.14 -20.22 -8.14
C THR A 233 -7.40 -20.98 -8.52
N PRO A 234 -7.30 -22.13 -9.22
CA PRO A 234 -8.49 -22.95 -9.53
C PRO A 234 -9.32 -23.36 -8.30
N HIS A 235 -8.74 -23.27 -7.10
CA HIS A 235 -9.35 -23.73 -5.86
C HIS A 235 -9.61 -22.58 -4.85
N ASN A 236 -9.24 -21.35 -5.20
CA ASN A 236 -9.41 -20.21 -4.28
C ASN A 236 -10.56 -19.31 -4.72
N VAL A 237 -11.56 -19.17 -3.86
CA VAL A 237 -12.66 -18.22 -4.04
C VAL A 237 -12.15 -16.84 -3.65
N LEU A 238 -11.95 -15.97 -4.63
CA LEU A 238 -11.41 -14.64 -4.43
C LEU A 238 -12.40 -13.67 -3.81
N VAL A 239 -13.61 -13.67 -4.35
CA VAL A 239 -14.65 -12.72 -3.97
C VAL A 239 -15.35 -13.28 -2.73
N SER A 240 -15.28 -12.55 -1.63
CA SER A 240 -15.90 -12.90 -0.37
C SER A 240 -16.23 -11.66 0.44
N GLU A 241 -17.38 -11.65 1.10
CA GLU A 241 -17.72 -10.64 2.10
C GLU A 241 -16.99 -10.87 3.44
N GLU A 242 -16.35 -12.02 3.63
CA GLU A 242 -15.63 -12.37 4.83
C GLU A 242 -14.28 -11.63 4.90
N TRP A 243 -14.01 -11.04 6.05
CA TRP A 243 -12.74 -10.43 6.35
C TRP A 243 -11.66 -11.49 6.60
N LYS A 244 -10.50 -11.32 5.97
CA LYS A 244 -9.28 -12.06 6.33
C LYS A 244 -8.34 -11.12 7.07
N HIS A 245 -7.90 -11.56 8.26
CA HIS A 245 -6.84 -10.88 9.00
C HIS A 245 -5.48 -11.24 8.42
N ILE A 246 -4.68 -10.23 8.16
CA ILE A 246 -3.31 -10.35 7.63
C ILE A 246 -2.37 -9.81 8.69
N GLU A 247 -1.41 -10.63 9.09
CA GLU A 247 -0.37 -10.28 10.07
C GLU A 247 0.96 -10.84 9.54
N VAL A 248 1.88 -9.97 9.17
CA VAL A 248 3.17 -10.34 8.57
C VAL A 248 4.31 -9.84 9.43
N ASP A 249 5.10 -10.76 10.02
CA ASP A 249 6.30 -10.43 10.77
C ASP A 249 7.43 -9.99 9.81
N LEU A 250 7.81 -8.72 9.91
CA LEU A 250 8.87 -8.13 9.11
C LEU A 250 10.27 -8.36 9.72
N THR A 251 10.33 -8.66 11.02
CA THR A 251 11.57 -8.73 11.80
C THR A 251 12.64 -9.64 11.19
N PRO A 252 12.31 -10.90 10.79
CA PRO A 252 13.32 -11.82 10.28
C PRO A 252 13.89 -11.40 8.91
N HIS A 253 13.26 -10.46 8.23
CA HIS A 253 13.66 -10.01 6.89
C HIS A 253 14.59 -8.79 6.92
N ILE A 254 14.62 -8.04 8.02
CA ILE A 254 15.41 -6.80 8.12
C ILE A 254 16.92 -7.09 7.94
N ASP A 255 17.42 -8.14 8.54
CA ASP A 255 18.84 -8.52 8.40
C ASP A 255 19.18 -8.89 6.96
N ASN A 256 18.30 -9.64 6.28
CA ASN A 256 18.46 -9.99 4.87
C ASN A 256 18.47 -8.76 3.96
N ILE A 257 17.59 -7.79 4.23
CA ILE A 257 17.56 -6.52 3.48
C ILE A 257 18.88 -5.78 3.62
N ILE A 258 19.42 -5.70 4.83
CA ILE A 258 20.68 -5.02 5.11
C ILE A 258 21.86 -5.75 4.42
N GLU A 259 21.89 -7.07 4.49
CA GLU A 259 22.90 -7.88 3.80
C GLU A 259 22.89 -7.64 2.29
N MET A 260 21.69 -7.68 1.67
CA MET A 260 21.53 -7.44 0.24
C MET A 260 21.88 -6.01 -0.15
N ALA A 261 21.46 -5.02 0.65
CA ALA A 261 21.79 -3.62 0.44
C ALA A 261 23.31 -3.38 0.47
N ASN A 262 23.99 -4.02 1.39
CA ASN A 262 25.45 -3.96 1.53
C ASN A 262 26.18 -4.69 0.40
N LYS A 263 25.70 -5.86 0.01
CA LYS A 263 26.26 -6.64 -1.11
C LYS A 263 26.19 -5.87 -2.43
N ASP A 264 25.06 -5.25 -2.70
CA ASP A 264 24.81 -4.51 -3.95
C ASP A 264 25.23 -3.03 -3.85
N MET A 265 25.75 -2.61 -2.69
CA MET A 265 26.21 -1.22 -2.43
C MET A 265 25.18 -0.17 -2.83
N ILE A 266 23.88 -0.43 -2.62
CA ILE A 266 22.78 0.41 -3.16
C ILE A 266 22.79 1.83 -2.62
N PHE A 267 23.39 2.06 -1.44
CA PHE A 267 23.54 3.39 -0.83
C PHE A 267 24.95 3.96 -0.95
N GLY A 268 25.85 3.31 -1.72
CA GLY A 268 27.24 3.74 -1.88
C GLY A 268 28.13 3.58 -0.63
N ARG A 269 27.58 3.02 0.46
CA ARG A 269 28.29 2.69 1.72
C ARG A 269 27.71 1.46 2.38
N GLN A 270 28.45 0.89 3.32
CA GLN A 270 27.90 -0.14 4.22
C GLN A 270 26.87 0.48 5.17
N VAL A 271 25.80 -0.26 5.43
CA VAL A 271 24.71 0.13 6.31
C VAL A 271 24.42 -0.93 7.36
N THR A 272 23.81 -0.52 8.47
CA THR A 272 23.43 -1.37 9.61
C THR A 272 21.96 -1.14 9.99
N LYS A 273 21.39 -1.93 10.90
CA LYS A 273 20.03 -1.72 11.40
C LYS A 273 19.82 -0.29 11.94
N SER A 274 20.80 0.26 12.63
CA SER A 274 20.70 1.59 13.23
C SER A 274 20.62 2.74 12.21
N ASP A 275 20.95 2.46 10.95
CA ASP A 275 20.83 3.45 9.87
C ASP A 275 19.40 3.58 9.35
N PHE A 276 18.49 2.65 9.69
CA PHE A 276 17.15 2.58 9.12
C PHE A 276 16.03 2.84 10.15
N TYR A 277 14.93 3.38 9.64
CA TYR A 277 13.69 3.54 10.38
C TYR A 277 12.47 3.40 9.46
N PHE A 278 11.30 3.14 10.05
CA PHE A 278 10.03 3.12 9.32
C PHE A 278 9.51 4.54 9.16
N SER A 279 9.41 5.01 7.92
CA SER A 279 9.02 6.41 7.62
C SER A 279 7.64 6.55 7.01
N GLY A 280 7.03 5.46 6.57
CA GLY A 280 5.73 5.51 5.90
C GLY A 280 5.33 4.19 5.27
N THR A 281 4.30 4.28 4.45
CA THR A 281 3.72 3.14 3.74
C THR A 281 3.03 3.59 2.48
N ASN A 282 2.88 2.66 1.50
CA ASN A 282 1.84 2.76 0.49
C ASN A 282 1.11 1.41 0.34
N MET A 283 -0.18 1.50 0.03
CA MET A 283 -1.04 0.33 -0.19
C MET A 283 -2.08 0.66 -1.25
N GLY A 284 -2.36 -0.29 -2.14
CA GLY A 284 -3.44 -0.15 -3.11
C GLY A 284 -3.15 -0.77 -4.46
N PHE A 285 -3.91 -0.34 -5.45
CA PHE A 285 -3.90 -0.91 -6.79
C PHE A 285 -2.85 -0.31 -7.71
N GLU A 286 -2.23 -1.20 -8.48
CA GLU A 286 -1.53 -0.91 -9.73
C GLU A 286 -2.07 -1.86 -10.81
N THR A 287 -2.46 -1.34 -11.97
CA THR A 287 -3.05 -2.16 -13.02
C THR A 287 -2.48 -1.87 -14.40
N HIS A 288 -2.40 -2.93 -15.22
CA HIS A 288 -2.06 -2.87 -16.63
C HIS A 288 -2.93 -3.86 -17.41
N GLY A 289 -4.18 -3.46 -17.64
CA GLY A 289 -5.14 -4.33 -18.32
C GLY A 289 -6.60 -3.91 -18.09
N ASN A 290 -7.51 -4.53 -18.84
CA ASN A 290 -8.95 -4.31 -18.75
C ASN A 290 -9.57 -5.13 -17.59
N ILE A 291 -9.26 -4.75 -16.37
CA ILE A 291 -9.66 -5.48 -15.17
C ILE A 291 -10.36 -4.51 -14.22
N ASP A 292 -11.48 -4.93 -13.68
CA ASP A 292 -12.14 -4.22 -12.59
C ASP A 292 -11.97 -5.01 -11.31
N CYS A 293 -11.59 -4.32 -10.23
CA CYS A 293 -11.40 -4.95 -8.92
C CYS A 293 -11.79 -3.99 -7.80
N SER A 294 -12.42 -4.56 -6.76
CA SER A 294 -12.80 -3.84 -5.54
C SER A 294 -12.26 -4.58 -4.33
N ILE A 295 -11.48 -3.89 -3.53
CA ILE A 295 -10.90 -4.39 -2.28
C ILE A 295 -11.30 -3.44 -1.15
N GLU A 296 -11.64 -4.02 -0.02
CA GLU A 296 -11.91 -3.28 1.20
C GLU A 296 -10.90 -3.65 2.28
N ILE A 297 -10.42 -2.65 3.02
CA ILE A 297 -9.41 -2.77 4.06
C ILE A 297 -9.82 -2.02 5.32
N LYS A 298 -9.34 -2.47 6.49
CA LYS A 298 -9.44 -1.76 7.77
C LYS A 298 -8.29 -2.16 8.70
N ASN A 299 -8.14 -1.43 9.81
CA ASN A 299 -7.17 -1.70 10.87
C ASN A 299 -5.71 -1.75 10.38
N TYR A 300 -5.37 -0.97 9.34
CA TYR A 300 -4.05 -1.01 8.74
C TYR A 300 -3.01 -0.29 9.60
N ASN A 301 -1.97 -1.01 10.02
CA ASN A 301 -0.86 -0.42 10.77
C ASN A 301 0.47 -1.18 10.61
N ILE A 302 1.56 -0.48 10.95
CA ILE A 302 2.82 -1.09 11.34
C ILE A 302 2.81 -1.13 12.87
N VAL A 303 3.09 -2.29 13.43
CA VAL A 303 3.15 -2.50 14.88
C VAL A 303 4.58 -2.81 15.28
N SER A 304 5.15 -1.96 16.13
CA SER A 304 6.48 -2.11 16.66
C SER A 304 6.43 -2.50 18.14
N CYS A 305 7.20 -3.51 18.52
CA CYS A 305 7.15 -4.12 19.83
C CYS A 305 8.54 -4.23 20.44
N PHE A 306 8.66 -3.90 21.72
CA PHE A 306 9.85 -4.10 22.55
C PHE A 306 9.49 -4.92 23.77
N LYS A 307 10.30 -5.90 24.15
CA LYS A 307 10.10 -6.65 25.39
C LYS A 307 10.13 -5.72 26.59
N LYS A 308 9.16 -5.89 27.49
CA LYS A 308 9.17 -5.23 28.78
C LYS A 308 10.40 -5.69 29.57
N GLN A 309 11.11 -4.75 30.15
CA GLN A 309 12.26 -5.02 31.02
C GLN A 309 11.80 -5.54 32.38
#